data_aa80adf678248e7303b096d3a89915db
#
_entry.id   aa80adf678248e7303b096d3a89915db
#
_cell.length_a   1.000
_cell.length_b   1.000
_cell.length_c   1.000
_cell.angle_alpha   90.00
_cell.angle_beta   90.00
_cell.angle_gamma   90.00
#
_symmetry.space_group_name_H-M   'P 1'
#
loop_
_entity.id
_entity.type
_entity.pdbx_description
1 polymer ?
#
loop_
_entity_poly.entity_id
_entity_poly.type
_entity_poly.pdbx_seq_one_letter_code
_entity_poly.pdbx_strand_id
1 'polypeptide(L)'
;SSIWVCSINYCLYFFLSRAMFTGGMREADQDVIELKGMSAKGLKHIIDFAYSAEVTLDLDCVQDVLGAAVFLQIVPVVELCEQFLKSAMSVETCLNIGQMATTFNLSSLKESVDVFTFAHFLQIAEEEDFLQLPLERLVFFLKSNKLKNCSEVDLFHATIRWLQHDESRRANANLVLCYIRFPLMKSSELVDNVQTQTVMVDDPLCRHYLLEAFNYQILPFRQHEMQSARTRIRSDTISLIAFGGTPYTDNDRTVSRKVFALPDWNARQFTERPEMDVGCSHACVAALDNFVYIVGGQHLQYRSGEGAVSWCFRYDPHLNHWLQIRSLQEARIQFQLDVLQGMLFATGGRNRSGSLSTVERYSPRKNEWTNASCLKRRTWGHAGTSNGGKLYISGGYGITIEDKKSLCCYNPESDLWEFKTSMNEPRVLHSMVSANGRIYAIGGRMDHFDHCFDVLAVEYYIPETDQWTSVSPMRTGQSEAGCCVLQRKIYVVGGYNWHLNNVTSIVQVYNIGTDEWERDLHFPESFAGIACAPLVLPQLSVQR
;
A
#
# COMPACT_ATOMS: atom_id res chain seq x y z
N SER A 1 50.54 24.65 7.43
CA SER A 1 50.90 25.04 6.08
C SER A 1 50.41 26.45 5.83
N SER A 2 51.37 27.38 5.67
CA SER A 2 51.10 28.81 5.45
C SER A 2 50.74 28.99 3.95
N ILE A 3 49.55 29.44 3.64
CA ILE A 3 49.17 29.83 2.28
C ILE A 3 49.01 31.34 2.24
N TRP A 4 49.78 31.99 1.38
CA TRP A 4 49.75 33.44 1.17
C TRP A 4 48.52 33.80 0.30
N VAL A 5 47.54 34.51 0.85
CA VAL A 5 46.41 35.05 0.12
C VAL A 5 46.76 36.51 -0.27
N CYS A 6 47.12 36.72 -1.52
CA CYS A 6 47.38 38.06 -2.06
C CYS A 6 46.15 38.58 -2.81
N SER A 7 45.59 39.60 -2.28
CA SER A 7 44.83 40.74 -2.77
C SER A 7 43.39 40.90 -2.25
N ILE A 8 43.13 42.09 -1.73
CA ILE A 8 41.92 42.60 -1.08
C ILE A 8 40.65 42.55 -1.97
N ASN A 9 40.79 42.48 -3.30
CA ASN A 9 39.66 42.53 -4.24
C ASN A 9 38.84 41.22 -4.31
N TYR A 10 39.39 40.09 -3.89
CA TYR A 10 38.68 38.81 -3.86
C TYR A 10 37.97 38.50 -2.55
N CYS A 11 38.29 39.21 -1.47
CA CYS A 11 37.61 39.08 -0.16
C CYS A 11 36.13 39.45 -0.19
N LEU A 12 35.65 40.11 -1.25
CA LEU A 12 34.25 40.51 -1.40
C LEU A 12 33.28 39.35 -1.66
N TYR A 13 33.76 38.20 -2.11
CA TYR A 13 32.95 37.00 -2.41
C TYR A 13 32.79 36.05 -1.20
N PHE A 14 33.67 36.15 -0.21
CA PHE A 14 33.64 35.27 0.95
C PHE A 14 33.25 36.04 2.21
N PHE A 15 32.06 35.79 2.72
CA PHE A 15 31.50 36.53 3.86
C PHE A 15 32.44 36.49 5.11
N LEU A 16 33.02 35.33 5.40
CA LEU A 16 33.93 35.14 6.53
C LEU A 16 35.28 35.86 6.32
N SER A 17 35.88 35.75 5.13
CA SER A 17 37.11 36.44 4.76
C SER A 17 36.92 37.93 4.77
N ARG A 18 35.77 38.43 4.31
CA ARG A 18 35.43 39.85 4.37
C ARG A 18 35.34 40.33 5.82
N ALA A 19 34.69 39.59 6.71
CA ALA A 19 34.61 39.93 8.13
C ALA A 19 35.98 39.95 8.81
N MET A 20 36.86 38.97 8.47
CA MET A 20 38.22 38.88 9.04
C MET A 20 39.13 40.00 8.56
N PHE A 21 39.06 40.40 7.27
CA PHE A 21 39.99 41.38 6.69
C PHE A 21 39.45 42.83 6.66
N THR A 22 38.13 43.04 6.76
CA THR A 22 37.55 44.40 6.71
C THR A 22 36.75 44.76 7.94
N GLY A 23 36.54 43.86 8.90
CA GLY A 23 35.69 44.04 10.07
C GLY A 23 36.37 44.58 11.32
N GLY A 24 37.63 45.01 11.27
CA GLY A 24 38.37 45.48 12.44
C GLY A 24 38.68 44.36 13.45
N MET A 25 38.74 43.12 13.01
CA MET A 25 39.16 41.98 13.81
C MET A 25 40.69 41.93 13.93
N ARG A 26 41.19 41.20 14.94
CA ARG A 26 42.64 41.07 15.19
C ARG A 26 43.42 40.47 13.99
N GLU A 27 42.76 39.70 13.19
CA GLU A 27 43.27 39.04 11.99
C GLU A 27 43.57 40.02 10.87
N ALA A 28 42.92 41.20 10.84
CA ALA A 28 43.14 42.22 9.81
C ALA A 28 44.55 42.84 9.86
N ASP A 29 45.19 42.83 11.03
CA ASP A 29 46.53 43.37 11.26
C ASP A 29 47.63 42.30 11.27
N GLN A 30 47.34 41.05 10.91
CA GLN A 30 48.29 39.94 10.92
C GLN A 30 48.77 39.56 9.53
N ASP A 31 50.10 39.39 9.38
CA ASP A 31 50.71 38.92 8.13
C ASP A 31 50.45 37.43 7.86
N VAL A 32 50.11 36.66 8.89
CA VAL A 32 49.82 35.22 8.81
C VAL A 32 48.62 34.88 9.67
N ILE A 33 47.58 34.30 9.06
CA ILE A 33 46.38 33.84 9.74
C ILE A 33 46.37 32.33 9.77
N GLU A 34 46.24 31.73 10.95
CA GLU A 34 46.09 30.29 11.14
C GLU A 34 44.60 29.92 11.16
N LEU A 35 44.12 29.20 10.14
CA LEU A 35 42.76 28.66 10.08
C LEU A 35 42.72 27.27 10.74
N LYS A 36 42.11 27.20 11.93
CA LYS A 36 41.94 25.93 12.66
C LYS A 36 40.69 25.19 12.19
N GLY A 37 40.79 23.87 12.06
CA GLY A 37 39.63 23.04 11.68
C GLY A 37 39.40 22.86 10.16
N MET A 38 40.34 23.32 9.34
CA MET A 38 40.28 23.18 7.89
C MET A 38 41.54 22.49 7.35
N SER A 39 41.40 21.59 6.36
CA SER A 39 42.56 20.99 5.70
C SER A 39 43.22 21.95 4.70
N ALA A 40 44.55 21.90 4.58
CA ALA A 40 45.29 22.69 3.61
C ALA A 40 44.89 22.33 2.16
N LYS A 41 44.57 21.06 1.88
CA LYS A 41 44.10 20.57 0.60
C LYS A 41 42.76 21.19 0.24
N GLY A 42 41.80 21.16 1.16
CA GLY A 42 40.47 21.78 0.96
C GLY A 42 40.56 23.29 0.72
N LEU A 43 41.36 24.01 1.56
CA LEU A 43 41.54 25.45 1.38
C LEU A 43 42.15 25.79 0.01
N LYS A 44 43.14 25.01 -0.47
CA LYS A 44 43.74 25.22 -1.80
C LYS A 44 42.67 25.12 -2.91
N HIS A 45 41.85 24.09 -2.93
CA HIS A 45 40.77 23.96 -3.94
C HIS A 45 39.77 25.12 -3.89
N ILE A 46 39.45 25.63 -2.69
CA ILE A 46 38.58 26.81 -2.54
C ILE A 46 39.21 28.07 -3.12
N ILE A 47 40.52 28.26 -2.89
CA ILE A 47 41.26 29.40 -3.47
C ILE A 47 41.32 29.26 -4.99
N ASP A 48 41.63 28.07 -5.51
CA ASP A 48 41.66 27.81 -6.97
C ASP A 48 40.28 28.10 -7.58
N PHE A 49 39.19 27.67 -6.93
CA PHE A 49 37.81 28.01 -7.37
C PHE A 49 37.55 29.52 -7.38
N ALA A 50 38.05 30.25 -6.38
CA ALA A 50 37.87 31.72 -6.35
C ALA A 50 38.52 32.44 -7.53
N TYR A 51 39.61 31.89 -8.10
CA TYR A 51 40.31 32.47 -9.24
C TYR A 51 39.80 31.98 -10.61
N SER A 52 39.39 30.71 -10.68
CA SER A 52 39.03 30.06 -11.96
C SER A 52 37.54 29.90 -12.18
N ALA A 53 36.73 29.98 -11.09
CA ALA A 53 35.34 29.57 -11.03
C ALA A 53 35.14 28.07 -11.36
N GLU A 54 36.20 27.27 -11.31
CA GLU A 54 36.18 25.81 -11.56
C GLU A 54 36.73 25.07 -10.33
N VAL A 55 36.10 23.94 -9.97
CA VAL A 55 36.59 23.04 -8.94
C VAL A 55 36.66 21.62 -9.49
N THR A 56 37.83 20.99 -9.34
CA THR A 56 38.02 19.57 -9.69
C THR A 56 37.74 18.74 -8.43
N LEU A 57 36.79 17.81 -8.54
CA LEU A 57 36.37 16.94 -7.44
C LEU A 57 36.66 15.49 -7.78
N ASP A 58 37.21 14.76 -6.80
CA ASP A 58 37.34 13.31 -6.76
C ASP A 58 36.95 12.81 -5.36
N LEU A 59 36.86 11.48 -5.18
CA LEU A 59 36.50 10.90 -3.89
C LEU A 59 37.55 11.16 -2.79
N ASP A 60 38.82 11.40 -3.17
CA ASP A 60 39.92 11.62 -2.23
C ASP A 60 40.02 13.08 -1.73
N CYS A 61 39.42 14.02 -2.47
CA CYS A 61 39.48 15.45 -2.13
C CYS A 61 38.14 16.03 -1.70
N VAL A 62 37.01 15.42 -2.12
CA VAL A 62 35.68 16.03 -1.92
C VAL A 62 35.34 16.30 -0.45
N GLN A 63 35.76 15.44 0.48
CA GLN A 63 35.53 15.65 1.91
C GLN A 63 36.26 16.88 2.42
N ASP A 64 37.52 17.08 2.02
CA ASP A 64 38.34 18.24 2.37
C ASP A 64 37.77 19.52 1.79
N VAL A 65 37.37 19.49 0.49
CA VAL A 65 36.78 20.62 -0.23
C VAL A 65 35.43 20.99 0.40
N LEU A 66 34.59 20.01 0.67
CA LEU A 66 33.29 20.20 1.30
C LEU A 66 33.43 20.80 2.70
N GLY A 67 34.35 20.27 3.53
CA GLY A 67 34.65 20.81 4.85
C GLY A 67 35.07 22.27 4.81
N ALA A 68 35.97 22.62 3.86
CA ALA A 68 36.41 23.99 3.64
C ALA A 68 35.27 24.91 3.15
N ALA A 69 34.45 24.42 2.20
CA ALA A 69 33.34 25.17 1.63
C ALA A 69 32.24 25.46 2.67
N VAL A 70 31.92 24.49 3.52
CA VAL A 70 30.95 24.65 4.61
C VAL A 70 31.48 25.62 5.68
N PHE A 71 32.76 25.50 6.07
CA PHE A 71 33.38 26.37 7.02
C PHE A 71 33.41 27.84 6.53
N LEU A 72 33.74 28.05 5.26
CA LEU A 72 33.80 29.36 4.61
C LEU A 72 32.44 29.85 4.09
N GLN A 73 31.37 29.06 4.24
CA GLN A 73 30.00 29.35 3.78
C GLN A 73 29.88 29.62 2.28
N ILE A 74 30.62 28.85 1.46
CA ILE A 74 30.62 29.00 -0.01
C ILE A 74 29.58 28.09 -0.61
N VAL A 75 28.33 28.52 -0.61
CA VAL A 75 27.17 27.75 -1.06
C VAL A 75 27.35 27.12 -2.45
N PRO A 76 27.85 27.83 -3.50
CA PRO A 76 28.03 27.22 -4.82
C PRO A 76 28.95 25.99 -4.82
N VAL A 77 30.03 26.00 -4.03
CA VAL A 77 30.95 24.85 -3.94
C VAL A 77 30.32 23.72 -3.15
N VAL A 78 29.53 24.01 -2.11
CA VAL A 78 28.76 23.01 -1.37
C VAL A 78 27.78 22.30 -2.32
N GLU A 79 27.05 23.03 -3.16
CA GLU A 79 26.11 22.47 -4.14
C GLU A 79 26.83 21.61 -5.19
N LEU A 80 28.00 22.03 -5.68
CA LEU A 80 28.83 21.24 -6.60
C LEU A 80 29.30 19.93 -5.95
N CYS A 81 29.78 19.99 -4.69
CA CYS A 81 30.14 18.80 -3.93
C CYS A 81 28.94 17.86 -3.72
N GLU A 82 27.74 18.39 -3.40
CA GLU A 82 26.53 17.56 -3.29
C GLU A 82 26.17 16.87 -4.60
N GLN A 83 26.23 17.57 -5.73
CA GLN A 83 25.95 17.02 -7.04
C GLN A 83 26.96 15.92 -7.41
N PHE A 84 28.25 16.18 -7.17
CA PHE A 84 29.32 15.20 -7.36
C PHE A 84 29.07 13.94 -6.51
N LEU A 85 28.83 14.09 -5.20
CA LEU A 85 28.59 12.98 -4.29
C LEU A 85 27.34 12.17 -4.66
N LYS A 86 26.27 12.83 -5.15
CA LYS A 86 25.09 12.15 -5.69
C LYS A 86 25.42 11.33 -6.95
N SER A 87 26.29 11.83 -7.82
CA SER A 87 26.70 11.12 -9.03
C SER A 87 27.69 9.97 -8.77
N ALA A 88 28.51 10.09 -7.73
CA ALA A 88 29.49 9.11 -7.30
C ALA A 88 28.94 8.03 -6.35
N MET A 89 27.62 8.05 -6.09
CA MET A 89 26.98 7.12 -5.16
C MET A 89 26.95 5.72 -5.74
N SER A 90 27.51 4.78 -5.01
CA SER A 90 27.54 3.34 -5.30
C SER A 90 27.27 2.54 -4.04
N VAL A 91 27.16 1.24 -4.14
CA VAL A 91 27.01 0.34 -2.98
C VAL A 91 28.17 0.52 -2.00
N GLU A 92 29.38 0.62 -2.51
CA GLU A 92 30.63 0.76 -1.72
C GLU A 92 30.79 2.15 -1.08
N THR A 93 30.28 3.22 -1.72
CA THR A 93 30.54 4.60 -1.28
C THR A 93 29.38 5.22 -0.49
N CYS A 94 28.17 4.67 -0.58
CA CYS A 94 26.97 5.34 -0.07
C CYS A 94 26.97 5.59 1.44
N LEU A 95 27.52 4.66 2.25
CA LEU A 95 27.59 4.82 3.71
C LEU A 95 28.56 5.93 4.11
N ASN A 96 29.73 6.01 3.45
CA ASN A 96 30.70 7.08 3.65
C ASN A 96 30.15 8.44 3.23
N ILE A 97 29.43 8.50 2.08
CA ILE A 97 28.73 9.70 1.64
C ILE A 97 27.63 10.10 2.66
N GLY A 98 26.93 9.13 3.23
CA GLY A 98 25.92 9.34 4.27
C GLY A 98 26.50 9.90 5.57
N GLN A 99 27.70 9.47 5.94
CA GLN A 99 28.44 10.01 7.07
C GLN A 99 28.87 11.46 6.82
N MET A 100 29.39 11.76 5.62
CA MET A 100 29.70 13.13 5.20
C MET A 100 28.44 14.03 5.23
N ALA A 101 27.32 13.55 4.67
CA ALA A 101 26.05 14.28 4.66
C ALA A 101 25.56 14.60 6.08
N THR A 102 25.77 13.69 7.03
CA THR A 102 25.42 13.90 8.44
C THR A 102 26.38 14.88 9.11
N THR A 103 27.68 14.74 8.91
CA THR A 103 28.72 15.60 9.51
C THR A 103 28.58 17.05 9.06
N PHE A 104 28.28 17.27 7.78
CA PHE A 104 28.14 18.62 7.20
C PHE A 104 26.69 19.13 7.15
N ASN A 105 25.73 18.37 7.73
CA ASN A 105 24.31 18.71 7.81
C ASN A 105 23.65 18.99 6.44
N LEU A 106 23.95 18.15 5.44
CA LEU A 106 23.43 18.25 4.08
C LEU A 106 22.16 17.43 3.92
N SER A 107 21.00 18.01 4.18
CA SER A 107 19.71 17.31 4.20
C SER A 107 19.35 16.66 2.86
N SER A 108 19.56 17.38 1.73
CA SER A 108 19.26 16.89 0.39
C SER A 108 20.12 15.66 0.00
N LEU A 109 21.41 15.69 0.35
CA LEU A 109 22.32 14.56 0.13
C LEU A 109 21.95 13.37 1.01
N LYS A 110 21.60 13.63 2.28
CA LYS A 110 21.16 12.59 3.22
C LYS A 110 19.92 11.87 2.74
N GLU A 111 18.90 12.59 2.24
CA GLU A 111 17.71 11.99 1.64
C GLU A 111 18.06 11.13 0.42
N SER A 112 18.96 11.58 -0.44
CA SER A 112 19.42 10.81 -1.60
C SER A 112 20.11 9.52 -1.20
N VAL A 113 20.99 9.57 -0.17
CA VAL A 113 21.65 8.39 0.42
C VAL A 113 20.61 7.42 1.01
N ASP A 114 19.62 7.94 1.75
CA ASP A 114 18.59 7.09 2.35
C ASP A 114 17.78 6.36 1.27
N VAL A 115 17.37 7.06 0.20
CA VAL A 115 16.65 6.46 -0.94
C VAL A 115 17.49 5.38 -1.63
N PHE A 116 18.78 5.65 -1.85
CA PHE A 116 19.70 4.67 -2.46
C PHE A 116 19.88 3.45 -1.54
N THR A 117 20.07 3.67 -0.24
CA THR A 117 20.24 2.60 0.74
C THR A 117 18.98 1.73 0.82
N PHE A 118 17.78 2.30 0.81
CA PHE A 118 16.54 1.51 0.78
C PHE A 118 16.41 0.63 -0.47
N ALA A 119 16.95 1.08 -1.60
CA ALA A 119 16.90 0.31 -2.85
C ALA A 119 17.95 -0.83 -2.91
N HIS A 120 19.12 -0.66 -2.27
CA HIS A 120 20.28 -1.55 -2.36
C HIS A 120 20.72 -2.12 -1.02
N PHE A 121 19.84 -2.17 -0.03
CA PHE A 121 20.18 -2.48 1.37
C PHE A 121 20.97 -3.78 1.53
N LEU A 122 20.56 -4.88 0.89
CA LEU A 122 21.23 -6.17 1.03
C LEU A 122 22.65 -6.16 0.45
N GLN A 123 22.85 -5.49 -0.69
CA GLN A 123 24.17 -5.34 -1.29
C GLN A 123 25.09 -4.54 -0.36
N ILE A 124 24.59 -3.43 0.19
CA ILE A 124 25.32 -2.61 1.16
C ILE A 124 25.60 -3.39 2.45
N ALA A 125 24.69 -4.27 2.86
CA ALA A 125 24.86 -5.10 4.05
C ALA A 125 26.00 -6.13 3.93
N GLU A 126 26.47 -6.42 2.71
CA GLU A 126 27.64 -7.28 2.46
C GLU A 126 28.97 -6.54 2.65
N GLU A 127 28.97 -5.20 2.56
CA GLU A 127 30.15 -4.37 2.71
C GLU A 127 30.65 -4.31 4.17
N GLU A 128 31.95 -4.08 4.36
CA GLU A 128 32.56 -3.95 5.71
C GLU A 128 32.08 -2.67 6.42
N ASP A 129 31.86 -1.59 5.68
CA ASP A 129 31.39 -0.33 6.22
C ASP A 129 30.01 -0.45 6.88
N PHE A 130 29.18 -1.39 6.43
CA PHE A 130 27.90 -1.69 7.07
C PHE A 130 28.05 -2.11 8.52
N LEU A 131 29.12 -2.84 8.84
CA LEU A 131 29.41 -3.32 10.19
C LEU A 131 29.77 -2.16 11.16
N GLN A 132 30.14 -1.01 10.61
CA GLN A 132 30.43 0.21 11.39
C GLN A 132 29.20 1.11 11.60
N LEU A 133 28.01 0.73 11.06
CA LEU A 133 26.81 1.54 11.22
C LEU A 133 26.46 1.74 12.71
N PRO A 134 26.15 2.96 13.13
CA PRO A 134 25.56 3.22 14.44
C PRO A 134 24.21 2.52 14.61
N LEU A 135 23.88 2.11 15.85
CA LEU A 135 22.62 1.47 16.20
C LEU A 135 21.41 2.22 15.65
N GLU A 136 21.36 3.54 15.82
CA GLU A 136 20.24 4.38 15.42
C GLU A 136 20.03 4.36 13.90
N ARG A 137 21.12 4.25 13.12
CA ARG A 137 21.04 4.19 11.65
C ARG A 137 20.51 2.83 11.18
N LEU A 138 21.01 1.74 11.78
CA LEU A 138 20.49 0.40 11.47
C LEU A 138 18.99 0.30 11.82
N VAL A 139 18.60 0.76 13.00
CA VAL A 139 17.19 0.80 13.44
C VAL A 139 16.34 1.64 12.48
N PHE A 140 16.83 2.79 12.02
CA PHE A 140 16.13 3.64 11.05
C PHE A 140 15.79 2.88 9.77
N PHE A 141 16.73 2.11 9.22
CA PHE A 141 16.48 1.29 8.03
C PHE A 141 15.53 0.12 8.32
N LEU A 142 15.77 -0.65 9.38
CA LEU A 142 14.96 -1.82 9.73
C LEU A 142 13.51 -1.48 10.09
N LYS A 143 13.27 -0.31 10.66
CA LYS A 143 11.92 0.17 10.97
C LYS A 143 11.12 0.57 9.74
N SER A 144 11.79 0.93 8.65
CA SER A 144 11.16 1.49 7.45
C SER A 144 10.39 0.43 6.64
N ASN A 145 9.31 0.87 5.98
CA ASN A 145 8.60 0.09 4.97
C ASN A 145 9.18 0.25 3.55
N LYS A 146 10.22 1.10 3.39
CA LYS A 146 10.78 1.47 2.09
C LYS A 146 11.88 0.53 1.59
N LEU A 147 12.31 -0.45 2.40
CA LEU A 147 13.28 -1.46 1.99
C LEU A 147 12.77 -2.26 0.79
N LYS A 148 13.54 -2.30 -0.29
CA LYS A 148 13.17 -2.99 -1.54
C LYS A 148 13.95 -4.27 -1.71
N ASN A 149 13.30 -5.28 -2.32
CA ASN A 149 13.94 -6.56 -2.67
C ASN A 149 14.64 -7.26 -1.50
N CYS A 150 14.12 -7.13 -0.30
CA CYS A 150 14.64 -7.75 0.92
C CYS A 150 13.57 -8.69 1.51
N SER A 151 13.94 -9.94 1.73
CA SER A 151 13.13 -10.83 2.57
C SER A 151 13.44 -10.59 4.06
N GLU A 152 12.53 -10.97 4.95
CA GLU A 152 12.77 -10.81 6.39
C GLU A 152 13.93 -11.69 6.88
N VAL A 153 14.17 -12.84 6.25
CA VAL A 153 15.31 -13.70 6.58
C VAL A 153 16.62 -13.07 6.16
N ASP A 154 16.68 -12.38 5.02
CA ASP A 154 17.88 -11.65 4.59
C ASP A 154 18.20 -10.49 5.53
N LEU A 155 17.16 -9.73 5.93
CA LEU A 155 17.31 -8.66 6.92
C LEU A 155 17.78 -9.19 8.27
N PHE A 156 17.29 -10.36 8.66
CA PHE A 156 17.75 -11.04 9.87
C PHE A 156 19.23 -11.39 9.78
N HIS A 157 19.68 -12.01 8.67
CA HIS A 157 21.09 -12.36 8.48
C HIS A 157 21.99 -11.13 8.51
N ALA A 158 21.61 -10.05 7.82
CA ALA A 158 22.34 -8.78 7.86
C ALA A 158 22.44 -8.23 9.29
N THR A 159 21.35 -8.32 10.06
CA THR A 159 21.31 -7.86 11.45
C THR A 159 22.18 -8.73 12.36
N ILE A 160 22.16 -10.06 12.19
CA ILE A 160 23.01 -10.99 12.96
C ILE A 160 24.49 -10.74 12.66
N ARG A 161 24.85 -10.53 11.39
CA ARG A 161 26.22 -10.18 10.99
C ARG A 161 26.70 -8.90 11.68
N TRP A 162 25.86 -7.87 11.74
CA TRP A 162 26.15 -6.62 12.43
C TRP A 162 26.31 -6.81 13.95
N LEU A 163 25.45 -7.64 14.57
CA LEU A 163 25.54 -7.96 16.02
C LEU A 163 26.80 -8.76 16.36
N GLN A 164 27.23 -9.68 15.49
CA GLN A 164 28.39 -10.54 15.71
C GLN A 164 29.72 -9.81 15.51
N HIS A 165 29.72 -8.67 14.82
CA HIS A 165 30.93 -7.90 14.58
C HIS A 165 31.53 -7.31 15.87
N ASP A 166 30.69 -6.98 16.84
CA ASP A 166 31.11 -6.42 18.13
C ASP A 166 30.29 -7.06 19.27
N GLU A 167 30.99 -7.75 20.18
CA GLU A 167 30.36 -8.49 21.26
C GLU A 167 29.55 -7.59 22.21
N SER A 168 29.93 -6.31 22.34
CA SER A 168 29.20 -5.32 23.13
C SER A 168 27.77 -5.07 22.60
N ARG A 169 27.52 -5.30 21.31
CA ARG A 169 26.23 -5.13 20.65
C ARG A 169 25.22 -6.22 21.03
N ARG A 170 25.70 -7.37 21.52
CA ARG A 170 24.84 -8.50 21.91
C ARG A 170 23.82 -8.10 22.97
N ALA A 171 24.18 -7.21 23.89
CA ALA A 171 23.27 -6.68 24.91
C ALA A 171 22.11 -5.85 24.33
N ASN A 172 22.27 -5.35 23.10
CA ASN A 172 21.29 -4.52 22.39
C ASN A 172 20.53 -5.29 21.30
N ALA A 173 20.66 -6.63 21.24
CA ALA A 173 20.07 -7.44 20.19
C ALA A 173 18.56 -7.26 20.07
N ASN A 174 17.86 -7.20 21.18
CA ASN A 174 16.41 -6.98 21.22
C ASN A 174 15.98 -5.63 20.62
N LEU A 175 16.84 -4.59 20.70
CA LEU A 175 16.55 -3.24 20.18
C LEU A 175 16.57 -3.19 18.65
N VAL A 176 17.27 -4.09 17.99
CA VAL A 176 17.30 -4.20 16.52
C VAL A 176 16.39 -5.30 16.01
N LEU A 177 16.39 -6.48 16.67
CA LEU A 177 15.60 -7.64 16.24
C LEU A 177 14.09 -7.42 16.40
N CYS A 178 13.63 -6.50 17.26
CA CYS A 178 12.22 -6.13 17.36
C CYS A 178 11.63 -5.56 16.06
N TYR A 179 12.47 -5.10 15.12
CA TYR A 179 12.04 -4.57 13.82
C TYR A 179 12.06 -5.60 12.71
N ILE A 180 12.59 -6.80 12.95
CA ILE A 180 12.48 -7.93 12.01
C ILE A 180 11.07 -8.51 12.12
N ARG A 181 10.44 -8.77 11.00
CA ARG A 181 9.04 -9.23 10.92
C ARG A 181 8.98 -10.76 10.87
N PHE A 182 9.44 -11.40 11.95
CA PHE A 182 9.51 -12.86 12.08
C PHE A 182 8.20 -13.59 11.69
N PRO A 183 6.99 -13.08 12.03
CA PRO A 183 5.74 -13.72 11.62
C PRO A 183 5.56 -13.85 10.10
N LEU A 184 6.28 -13.04 9.32
CA LEU A 184 6.23 -13.04 7.86
C LEU A 184 7.28 -13.96 7.21
N MET A 185 8.20 -14.58 7.97
CA MET A 185 9.12 -15.59 7.45
C MET A 185 8.39 -16.91 7.23
N LYS A 186 8.92 -17.77 6.34
CA LYS A 186 8.41 -19.13 6.23
C LYS A 186 8.76 -19.95 7.47
N SER A 187 7.95 -20.97 7.79
CA SER A 187 8.20 -21.82 8.97
C SER A 187 9.56 -22.51 8.91
N SER A 188 10.01 -22.95 7.72
CA SER A 188 11.36 -23.52 7.53
C SER A 188 12.45 -22.49 7.81
N GLU A 189 12.29 -21.24 7.36
CA GLU A 189 13.26 -20.17 7.62
C GLU A 189 13.39 -19.86 9.12
N LEU A 190 12.26 -19.87 9.86
CA LEU A 190 12.26 -19.69 11.31
C LEU A 190 13.02 -20.80 12.03
N VAL A 191 12.82 -22.05 11.61
CA VAL A 191 13.47 -23.22 12.23
C VAL A 191 14.95 -23.29 11.87
N ASP A 192 15.27 -23.16 10.57
CA ASP A 192 16.62 -23.43 10.06
C ASP A 192 17.58 -22.27 10.31
N ASN A 193 17.09 -21.01 10.24
CA ASN A 193 17.95 -19.82 10.31
C ASN A 193 17.83 -19.06 11.63
N VAL A 194 16.62 -18.92 12.17
CA VAL A 194 16.36 -18.02 13.32
C VAL A 194 16.53 -18.76 14.64
N GLN A 195 15.88 -19.91 14.82
CA GLN A 195 15.89 -20.67 16.08
C GLN A 195 17.30 -21.18 16.44
N THR A 196 18.16 -21.37 15.45
CA THR A 196 19.53 -21.87 15.63
C THR A 196 20.49 -20.80 16.18
N GLN A 197 20.12 -19.52 16.13
CA GLN A 197 20.98 -18.45 16.62
C GLN A 197 20.91 -18.32 18.15
N THR A 198 22.08 -18.30 18.78
CA THR A 198 22.19 -18.26 20.27
C THR A 198 21.50 -17.05 20.86
N VAL A 199 21.56 -15.88 20.20
CA VAL A 199 20.90 -14.64 20.65
C VAL A 199 19.37 -14.79 20.72
N MET A 200 18.77 -15.61 19.85
CA MET A 200 17.31 -15.86 19.85
C MET A 200 16.89 -16.81 20.97
N VAL A 201 17.82 -17.62 21.48
CA VAL A 201 17.58 -18.58 22.56
C VAL A 201 17.89 -17.97 23.93
N ASP A 202 18.99 -17.21 24.02
CA ASP A 202 19.52 -16.69 25.30
C ASP A 202 18.73 -15.46 25.78
N ASP A 203 18.35 -14.53 24.86
CA ASP A 203 17.59 -13.33 25.22
C ASP A 203 16.08 -13.62 25.32
N PRO A 204 15.44 -13.36 26.48
CA PRO A 204 14.02 -13.63 26.70
C PRO A 204 13.09 -12.86 25.74
N LEU A 205 13.46 -11.62 25.35
CA LEU A 205 12.65 -10.81 24.43
C LEU A 205 12.79 -11.33 22.99
N CYS A 206 14.00 -11.69 22.56
CA CYS A 206 14.22 -12.31 21.26
C CYS A 206 13.48 -13.65 21.14
N ARG A 207 13.49 -14.46 22.20
CA ARG A 207 12.70 -15.69 22.27
C ARG A 207 11.20 -15.43 22.17
N HIS A 208 10.72 -14.35 22.77
CA HIS A 208 9.31 -13.96 22.66
C HIS A 208 8.92 -13.63 21.21
N TYR A 209 9.78 -12.95 20.43
CA TYR A 209 9.52 -12.67 19.01
C TYR A 209 9.40 -13.96 18.19
N LEU A 210 10.23 -14.96 18.48
CA LEU A 210 10.15 -16.26 17.82
C LEU A 210 8.84 -17.00 18.17
N LEU A 211 8.43 -16.99 19.43
CA LEU A 211 7.15 -17.57 19.86
C LEU A 211 5.95 -16.85 19.22
N GLU A 212 5.99 -15.52 19.13
CA GLU A 212 4.97 -14.73 18.41
C GLU A 212 4.86 -15.17 16.95
N ALA A 213 5.99 -15.37 16.25
CA ALA A 213 6.01 -15.82 14.88
C ALA A 213 5.40 -17.22 14.70
N PHE A 214 5.78 -18.17 15.54
CA PHE A 214 5.21 -19.52 15.50
C PHE A 214 3.71 -19.51 15.79
N ASN A 215 3.26 -18.76 16.81
CA ASN A 215 1.82 -18.66 17.14
C ASN A 215 1.04 -18.06 15.96
N TYR A 216 1.60 -17.04 15.30
CA TYR A 216 0.97 -16.41 14.13
C TYR A 216 0.78 -17.40 12.98
N GLN A 217 1.72 -18.31 12.75
CA GLN A 217 1.66 -19.29 11.67
C GLN A 217 0.80 -20.52 12.03
N ILE A 218 0.87 -21.00 13.27
CA ILE A 218 0.12 -22.18 13.70
C ILE A 218 -1.38 -21.88 13.86
N LEU A 219 -1.74 -20.62 14.14
CA LEU A 219 -3.11 -20.21 14.40
C LEU A 219 -3.69 -19.31 13.30
N PRO A 220 -3.85 -19.81 12.04
CA PRO A 220 -4.24 -18.99 10.89
C PRO A 220 -5.56 -18.26 11.08
N PHE A 221 -6.52 -18.84 11.83
CA PHE A 221 -7.81 -18.19 12.09
C PHE A 221 -7.74 -17.11 13.18
N ARG A 222 -6.63 -17.00 13.91
CA ARG A 222 -6.42 -15.96 14.93
C ARG A 222 -5.44 -14.87 14.50
N GLN A 223 -4.92 -14.93 13.29
CA GLN A 223 -3.97 -13.93 12.77
C GLN A 223 -4.51 -12.50 12.83
N HIS A 224 -5.81 -12.29 12.65
CA HIS A 224 -6.45 -10.97 12.74
C HIS A 224 -6.38 -10.37 14.17
N GLU A 225 -6.29 -11.18 15.22
CA GLU A 225 -6.11 -10.72 16.61
C GLU A 225 -4.63 -10.44 16.94
N MET A 226 -3.71 -11.03 16.18
CA MET A 226 -2.27 -10.94 16.38
C MET A 226 -1.60 -9.88 15.49
N GLN A 227 -2.38 -8.92 14.99
CA GLN A 227 -1.86 -7.85 14.15
C GLN A 227 -0.97 -6.90 14.94
N SER A 228 0.25 -6.70 14.46
CA SER A 228 1.26 -5.84 15.06
C SER A 228 2.09 -5.15 13.96
N ALA A 229 3.06 -4.32 14.32
CA ALA A 229 4.00 -3.78 13.36
C ALA A 229 4.83 -4.88 12.66
N ARG A 230 5.03 -6.04 13.32
CA ARG A 230 5.79 -7.18 12.78
C ARG A 230 4.97 -8.11 11.88
N THR A 231 3.67 -7.99 11.86
CA THR A 231 2.79 -8.77 10.96
C THR A 231 2.40 -8.02 9.70
N ARG A 232 2.82 -6.76 9.54
CA ARG A 232 2.52 -5.95 8.36
C ARG A 232 3.60 -6.13 7.29
N ILE A 233 3.20 -6.22 6.04
CA ILE A 233 4.10 -6.25 4.87
C ILE A 233 4.88 -4.93 4.79
N ARG A 234 6.18 -4.97 4.42
CA ARG A 234 7.00 -3.78 4.18
C ARG A 234 6.62 -3.12 2.87
N SER A 235 5.52 -2.40 2.89
CA SER A 235 5.09 -1.56 1.79
C SER A 235 4.15 -0.49 2.32
N ASP A 236 4.31 0.75 1.85
CA ASP A 236 3.38 1.85 2.10
C ASP A 236 2.39 2.00 0.93
N THR A 237 2.52 1.14 -0.10
CA THR A 237 1.71 1.20 -1.31
C THR A 237 0.52 0.26 -1.21
N ILE A 238 -0.67 0.82 -1.41
CA ILE A 238 -1.91 0.05 -1.52
C ILE A 238 -2.15 -0.21 -2.99
N SER A 239 -2.34 -1.49 -3.35
CA SER A 239 -2.67 -1.96 -4.69
C SER A 239 -4.17 -2.23 -4.80
N LEU A 240 -4.74 -2.08 -6.00
CA LEU A 240 -6.04 -2.65 -6.34
C LEU A 240 -5.84 -4.07 -6.82
N ILE A 241 -6.55 -5.03 -6.22
CA ILE A 241 -6.58 -6.41 -6.70
C ILE A 241 -7.96 -6.73 -7.21
N ALA A 242 -8.00 -7.38 -8.39
CA ALA A 242 -9.22 -7.83 -9.05
C ALA A 242 -9.19 -9.34 -9.19
N PHE A 243 -10.32 -9.99 -8.90
CA PHE A 243 -10.47 -11.43 -8.80
C PHE A 243 -11.58 -11.94 -9.70
N GLY A 244 -11.30 -13.02 -10.44
CA GLY A 244 -12.30 -13.82 -11.16
C GLY A 244 -13.05 -13.04 -12.25
N GLY A 245 -14.34 -13.29 -12.33
CA GLY A 245 -15.25 -12.75 -13.33
C GLY A 245 -15.59 -13.77 -14.42
N THR A 246 -16.54 -13.40 -15.28
CA THR A 246 -16.99 -14.19 -16.40
C THR A 246 -16.59 -13.54 -17.71
N PRO A 247 -15.76 -14.16 -18.55
CA PRO A 247 -15.57 -13.73 -19.93
C PRO A 247 -16.86 -14.01 -20.70
N TYR A 248 -17.27 -13.09 -21.56
CA TYR A 248 -18.47 -13.30 -22.37
C TYR A 248 -18.07 -14.06 -23.65
N THR A 249 -18.15 -15.39 -23.60
CA THR A 249 -18.00 -16.24 -24.77
C THR A 249 -19.27 -17.08 -24.93
N ASP A 250 -19.85 -17.09 -26.11
CA ASP A 250 -21.17 -17.71 -26.36
C ASP A 250 -21.25 -19.22 -26.05
N ASN A 251 -20.12 -19.91 -25.96
CA ASN A 251 -20.06 -21.36 -25.82
C ASN A 251 -19.35 -21.85 -24.54
N ASP A 252 -18.72 -21.00 -23.75
CA ASP A 252 -17.98 -21.42 -22.57
C ASP A 252 -18.64 -20.89 -21.28
N ARG A 253 -19.02 -21.82 -20.40
CA ARG A 253 -19.60 -21.51 -19.09
C ARG A 253 -18.53 -21.37 -18.01
N THR A 254 -17.27 -21.33 -18.38
CA THR A 254 -16.18 -21.22 -17.40
C THR A 254 -16.13 -19.83 -16.79
N VAL A 255 -15.74 -19.79 -15.53
CA VAL A 255 -15.45 -18.56 -14.81
C VAL A 255 -13.94 -18.43 -14.62
N SER A 256 -13.44 -17.21 -14.57
CA SER A 256 -12.02 -16.94 -14.49
C SER A 256 -11.44 -17.31 -13.12
N ARG A 257 -10.22 -17.82 -13.12
CA ARG A 257 -9.35 -18.00 -11.95
C ARG A 257 -8.31 -16.89 -11.82
N LYS A 258 -8.25 -16.01 -12.81
CA LYS A 258 -7.22 -14.99 -12.92
C LYS A 258 -7.32 -13.95 -11.80
N VAL A 259 -6.16 -13.49 -11.40
CA VAL A 259 -5.99 -12.42 -10.42
C VAL A 259 -5.09 -11.36 -11.04
N PHE A 260 -5.54 -10.12 -11.01
CA PHE A 260 -4.78 -9.00 -11.54
C PHE A 260 -4.60 -7.95 -10.45
N ALA A 261 -3.45 -7.27 -10.47
CA ALA A 261 -3.16 -6.18 -9.55
C ALA A 261 -2.76 -4.92 -10.30
N LEU A 262 -3.33 -3.78 -9.91
CA LEU A 262 -2.81 -2.47 -10.23
C LEU A 262 -1.88 -2.07 -9.06
N PRO A 263 -0.55 -1.98 -9.28
CA PRO A 263 0.41 -1.92 -8.19
C PRO A 263 0.26 -0.72 -7.27
N ASP A 264 -0.10 0.43 -7.83
CA ASP A 264 -0.35 1.67 -7.10
C ASP A 264 -1.31 2.60 -7.85
N TRP A 265 -1.69 3.70 -7.22
CA TRP A 265 -2.63 4.68 -7.78
C TRP A 265 -2.08 5.51 -8.97
N ASN A 266 -0.76 5.49 -9.23
CA ASN A 266 -0.10 6.10 -10.39
C ASN A 266 0.12 5.09 -11.53
N ALA A 267 0.01 3.79 -11.24
CA ALA A 267 0.18 2.75 -12.23
C ALA A 267 -0.93 2.83 -13.29
N ARG A 268 -0.57 2.51 -14.52
CA ARG A 268 -1.50 2.51 -15.66
C ARG A 268 -1.71 1.13 -16.25
N GLN A 269 -1.00 0.14 -15.75
CA GLN A 269 -1.05 -1.23 -16.25
C GLN A 269 -1.26 -2.20 -15.10
N PHE A 270 -2.14 -3.15 -15.34
CA PHE A 270 -2.35 -4.27 -14.44
C PHE A 270 -1.28 -5.33 -14.66
N THR A 271 -0.87 -5.97 -13.59
CA THR A 271 0.05 -7.12 -13.60
C THR A 271 -0.72 -8.37 -13.20
N GLU A 272 -0.48 -9.46 -13.89
CA GLU A 272 -1.05 -10.76 -13.53
C GLU A 272 -0.39 -11.29 -12.26
N ARG A 273 -1.20 -11.93 -11.42
CA ARG A 273 -0.79 -12.56 -10.16
C ARG A 273 -1.11 -14.05 -10.23
N PRO A 274 -0.53 -14.88 -9.35
CA PRO A 274 -0.90 -16.30 -9.30
C PRO A 274 -2.40 -16.49 -9.20
N GLU A 275 -2.90 -17.44 -9.95
CA GLU A 275 -4.32 -17.75 -10.06
C GLU A 275 -4.93 -18.22 -8.74
N MET A 276 -6.25 -18.09 -8.63
CA MET A 276 -7.03 -18.72 -7.56
C MET A 276 -7.08 -20.23 -7.75
N ASP A 277 -7.21 -20.97 -6.64
CA ASP A 277 -7.43 -22.42 -6.71
C ASP A 277 -8.74 -22.78 -7.42
N VAL A 278 -9.76 -21.94 -7.24
CA VAL A 278 -11.10 -22.13 -7.82
C VAL A 278 -11.54 -20.85 -8.51
N GLY A 279 -12.04 -20.96 -9.75
CA GLY A 279 -12.63 -19.83 -10.47
C GLY A 279 -13.93 -19.37 -9.81
N CYS A 280 -14.18 -18.06 -9.82
CA CYS A 280 -15.40 -17.50 -9.28
C CYS A 280 -15.86 -16.28 -10.08
N SER A 281 -17.18 -16.09 -10.13
CA SER A 281 -17.83 -14.89 -10.66
C SER A 281 -19.01 -14.51 -9.77
N HIS A 282 -19.35 -13.22 -9.74
CA HIS A 282 -20.40 -12.70 -8.85
C HIS A 282 -20.22 -13.09 -7.37
N ALA A 283 -18.97 -13.42 -6.99
CA ALA A 283 -18.54 -13.52 -5.61
C ALA A 283 -18.33 -12.13 -5.05
N CYS A 284 -18.45 -11.97 -3.74
CA CYS A 284 -18.08 -10.74 -3.08
C CYS A 284 -16.74 -10.87 -2.39
N VAL A 285 -16.00 -9.77 -2.36
CA VAL A 285 -14.72 -9.69 -1.65
C VAL A 285 -14.76 -8.61 -0.59
N ALA A 286 -14.06 -8.85 0.50
CA ALA A 286 -13.83 -7.86 1.53
C ALA A 286 -12.39 -7.99 2.05
N ALA A 287 -11.74 -6.85 2.31
CA ALA A 287 -10.41 -6.81 2.91
C ALA A 287 -10.52 -6.56 4.41
N LEU A 288 -9.88 -7.40 5.20
CA LEU A 288 -9.78 -7.26 6.67
C LEU A 288 -8.35 -7.61 7.09
N ASP A 289 -7.67 -6.68 7.78
CA ASP A 289 -6.31 -6.86 8.29
C ASP A 289 -5.29 -7.30 7.22
N ASN A 290 -5.43 -6.75 6.03
CA ASN A 290 -4.64 -7.09 4.84
C ASN A 290 -4.80 -8.55 4.35
N PHE A 291 -5.85 -9.24 4.74
CA PHE A 291 -6.34 -10.47 4.12
C PHE A 291 -7.54 -10.16 3.23
N VAL A 292 -7.67 -10.85 2.11
CA VAL A 292 -8.87 -10.77 1.28
C VAL A 292 -9.71 -12.01 1.48
N TYR A 293 -10.98 -11.80 1.77
CA TYR A 293 -11.98 -12.84 1.88
C TYR A 293 -12.82 -12.85 0.61
N ILE A 294 -12.87 -13.99 -0.07
CA ILE A 294 -13.74 -14.23 -1.22
C ILE A 294 -14.84 -15.18 -0.76
N VAL A 295 -16.08 -14.74 -0.94
CA VAL A 295 -17.24 -15.43 -0.37
C VAL A 295 -18.30 -15.65 -1.44
N GLY A 296 -18.85 -16.85 -1.49
CA GLY A 296 -19.96 -17.20 -2.37
C GLY A 296 -19.67 -17.07 -3.86
N GLY A 297 -20.63 -16.60 -4.63
CA GLY A 297 -20.55 -16.49 -6.09
C GLY A 297 -20.95 -17.75 -6.81
N GLN A 298 -20.49 -17.91 -8.05
CA GLN A 298 -20.71 -19.11 -8.88
C GLN A 298 -19.40 -19.59 -9.51
N HIS A 299 -19.27 -20.89 -9.68
CA HIS A 299 -18.10 -21.53 -10.32
C HIS A 299 -18.32 -21.92 -11.77
N LEU A 300 -19.59 -21.87 -12.22
CA LEU A 300 -20.02 -22.02 -13.60
C LEU A 300 -21.08 -20.96 -13.89
N GLN A 301 -21.12 -20.47 -15.11
CA GLN A 301 -22.10 -19.46 -15.51
C GLN A 301 -23.49 -20.09 -15.66
N TYR A 302 -24.40 -19.74 -14.75
CA TYR A 302 -25.82 -20.06 -14.81
C TYR A 302 -26.66 -18.78 -14.72
N ARG A 303 -27.75 -18.72 -15.50
CA ARG A 303 -28.61 -17.50 -15.53
C ARG A 303 -29.53 -17.35 -14.33
N SER A 304 -29.85 -18.43 -13.62
CA SER A 304 -30.94 -18.48 -12.60
C SER A 304 -30.49 -18.60 -11.16
N GLY A 305 -29.21 -18.43 -10.85
CA GLY A 305 -28.69 -18.64 -9.49
C GLY A 305 -28.47 -20.11 -9.11
N GLU A 306 -28.70 -21.04 -10.04
CA GLU A 306 -28.49 -22.48 -9.82
C GLU A 306 -27.04 -22.84 -9.54
N GLY A 307 -26.08 -22.03 -10.03
CA GLY A 307 -24.65 -22.19 -9.81
C GLY A 307 -24.14 -21.53 -8.52
N ALA A 308 -25.03 -20.99 -7.68
CA ALA A 308 -24.62 -20.38 -6.43
C ALA A 308 -23.88 -21.36 -5.52
N VAL A 309 -22.76 -20.91 -4.97
CA VAL A 309 -21.95 -21.69 -4.04
C VAL A 309 -21.89 -21.03 -2.67
N SER A 310 -21.58 -21.84 -1.65
CA SER A 310 -21.37 -21.35 -0.28
C SER A 310 -19.89 -21.25 0.11
N TRP A 311 -18.98 -21.49 -0.81
CA TRP A 311 -17.54 -21.52 -0.56
C TRP A 311 -17.01 -20.18 -0.07
N CYS A 312 -16.04 -20.26 0.83
CA CYS A 312 -15.37 -19.09 1.38
C CYS A 312 -13.88 -19.37 1.44
N PHE A 313 -13.09 -18.42 0.97
CA PHE A 313 -11.64 -18.48 0.98
C PHE A 313 -11.06 -17.20 1.56
N ARG A 314 -9.92 -17.33 2.23
CA ARG A 314 -9.10 -16.20 2.66
C ARG A 314 -7.76 -16.23 1.93
N TYR A 315 -7.42 -15.15 1.28
CA TYR A 315 -6.14 -14.96 0.63
C TYR A 315 -5.17 -14.22 1.55
N ASP A 316 -3.99 -14.78 1.73
CA ASP A 316 -2.85 -14.16 2.40
C ASP A 316 -1.90 -13.62 1.31
N PRO A 317 -1.79 -12.30 1.15
CA PRO A 317 -0.95 -11.71 0.10
C PRO A 317 0.54 -11.89 0.36
N HIS A 318 0.96 -12.10 1.60
CA HIS A 318 2.35 -12.28 1.95
C HIS A 318 2.88 -13.65 1.52
N LEU A 319 2.13 -14.70 1.85
CA LEU A 319 2.49 -16.07 1.49
C LEU A 319 1.98 -16.48 0.11
N ASN A 320 1.19 -15.62 -0.56
CA ASN A 320 0.45 -15.95 -1.77
C ASN A 320 -0.32 -17.27 -1.61
N HIS A 321 -1.05 -17.41 -0.52
CA HIS A 321 -1.70 -18.65 -0.13
C HIS A 321 -3.19 -18.46 0.08
N TRP A 322 -3.97 -19.40 -0.43
CA TRP A 322 -5.42 -19.50 -0.23
C TRP A 322 -5.73 -20.45 0.91
N LEU A 323 -6.51 -19.99 1.88
CA LEU A 323 -7.02 -20.81 2.98
C LEU A 323 -8.53 -20.93 2.83
N GLN A 324 -9.02 -22.16 2.73
CA GLN A 324 -10.46 -22.40 2.82
C GLN A 324 -10.93 -22.15 4.25
N ILE A 325 -11.93 -21.30 4.41
CA ILE A 325 -12.58 -20.99 5.68
C ILE A 325 -13.96 -21.64 5.72
N ARG A 326 -14.66 -21.54 6.87
CA ARG A 326 -16.02 -22.08 7.01
C ARG A 326 -16.92 -21.52 5.91
N SER A 327 -17.66 -22.39 5.23
CA SER A 327 -18.63 -22.04 4.20
C SER A 327 -19.84 -21.31 4.79
N LEU A 328 -20.50 -20.46 3.99
CA LEU A 328 -21.81 -19.89 4.28
C LEU A 328 -22.83 -20.98 4.60
N GLN A 329 -23.82 -20.66 5.40
CA GLN A 329 -24.98 -21.56 5.64
C GLN A 329 -25.89 -21.63 4.40
N GLU A 330 -26.04 -20.51 3.69
CA GLU A 330 -26.77 -20.43 2.42
C GLU A 330 -25.84 -20.04 1.26
N ALA A 331 -25.86 -20.82 0.17
CA ALA A 331 -25.21 -20.42 -1.07
C ALA A 331 -25.83 -19.13 -1.63
N ARG A 332 -25.02 -18.19 -2.12
CA ARG A 332 -25.50 -16.91 -2.63
C ARG A 332 -24.62 -16.30 -3.71
N ILE A 333 -25.27 -15.68 -4.70
CA ILE A 333 -24.65 -14.85 -5.73
C ILE A 333 -25.30 -13.46 -5.74
N GLN A 334 -24.61 -12.47 -6.34
CA GLN A 334 -25.12 -11.11 -6.49
C GLN A 334 -25.66 -10.56 -5.17
N PHE A 335 -24.94 -10.82 -4.11
CA PHE A 335 -25.15 -10.35 -2.75
C PHE A 335 -24.10 -9.27 -2.40
N GLN A 336 -24.06 -8.79 -1.17
CA GLN A 336 -23.05 -7.85 -0.72
C GLN A 336 -22.28 -8.45 0.46
N LEU A 337 -20.95 -8.22 0.47
CA LEU A 337 -20.05 -8.58 1.56
C LEU A 337 -19.32 -7.33 2.06
N ASP A 338 -19.43 -7.05 3.34
CA ASP A 338 -18.77 -5.93 3.97
C ASP A 338 -18.13 -6.29 5.31
N VAL A 339 -17.16 -5.48 5.73
CA VAL A 339 -16.52 -5.58 7.05
C VAL A 339 -17.16 -4.58 8.00
N LEU A 340 -17.60 -5.07 9.15
CA LEU A 340 -18.10 -4.25 10.24
C LEU A 340 -17.59 -4.80 11.58
N GLN A 341 -16.92 -3.95 12.38
CA GLN A 341 -16.38 -4.32 13.70
C GLN A 341 -15.51 -5.61 13.68
N GLY A 342 -14.66 -5.76 12.64
CA GLY A 342 -13.79 -6.93 12.50
C GLY A 342 -14.50 -8.24 12.12
N MET A 343 -15.77 -8.18 11.74
CA MET A 343 -16.57 -9.31 11.23
C MET A 343 -16.98 -9.04 9.78
N LEU A 344 -17.19 -10.11 9.00
CA LEU A 344 -17.74 -10.02 7.65
C LEU A 344 -19.25 -10.21 7.71
N PHE A 345 -19.98 -9.45 6.91
CA PHE A 345 -21.44 -9.54 6.77
C PHE A 345 -21.80 -9.84 5.32
N ALA A 346 -22.41 -11.00 5.08
CA ALA A 346 -22.97 -11.40 3.79
C ALA A 346 -24.46 -11.15 3.79
N THR A 347 -24.92 -10.22 2.94
CA THR A 347 -26.30 -9.72 2.99
C THR A 347 -27.04 -10.04 1.70
N GLY A 348 -28.26 -10.60 1.82
CA GLY A 348 -29.17 -10.86 0.71
C GLY A 348 -28.57 -11.73 -0.40
N GLY A 349 -28.84 -11.38 -1.66
CA GLY A 349 -28.44 -12.14 -2.83
C GLY A 349 -29.51 -13.09 -3.34
N ARG A 350 -29.13 -14.04 -4.17
CA ARG A 350 -30.02 -15.11 -4.68
C ARG A 350 -29.30 -16.45 -4.79
N ASN A 351 -30.08 -17.51 -4.79
CA ASN A 351 -29.65 -18.87 -5.07
C ASN A 351 -30.75 -19.62 -5.84
N ARG A 352 -30.65 -20.96 -5.93
CA ARG A 352 -31.65 -21.81 -6.59
C ARG A 352 -33.07 -21.65 -6.02
N SER A 353 -33.20 -21.30 -4.73
CA SER A 353 -34.49 -21.09 -4.04
C SER A 353 -35.09 -19.70 -4.30
N GLY A 354 -34.35 -18.80 -4.97
CA GLY A 354 -34.78 -17.43 -5.29
C GLY A 354 -34.00 -16.37 -4.52
N SER A 355 -34.65 -15.19 -4.38
CA SER A 355 -34.08 -14.03 -3.69
C SER A 355 -34.04 -14.25 -2.18
N LEU A 356 -32.98 -13.76 -1.54
CA LEU A 356 -32.70 -13.91 -0.11
C LEU A 356 -32.94 -12.60 0.66
N SER A 357 -33.39 -12.70 1.90
CA SER A 357 -33.38 -11.63 2.90
C SER A 357 -32.43 -11.93 4.05
N THR A 358 -31.84 -13.12 4.08
CA THR A 358 -30.96 -13.58 5.14
C THR A 358 -29.65 -12.80 5.16
N VAL A 359 -29.14 -12.59 6.36
CA VAL A 359 -27.86 -11.95 6.63
C VAL A 359 -27.05 -12.89 7.50
N GLU A 360 -25.86 -13.23 7.03
CA GLU A 360 -24.89 -14.03 7.78
C GLU A 360 -23.69 -13.16 8.16
N ARG A 361 -23.22 -13.31 9.41
CA ARG A 361 -21.99 -12.67 9.88
C ARG A 361 -20.94 -13.73 10.20
N TYR A 362 -19.72 -13.48 9.73
CA TYR A 362 -18.57 -14.35 9.96
C TYR A 362 -17.66 -13.78 11.03
N SER A 363 -17.33 -14.61 12.01
CA SER A 363 -16.30 -14.31 12.99
C SER A 363 -14.97 -14.98 12.58
N PRO A 364 -13.95 -14.22 12.16
CA PRO A 364 -12.64 -14.82 11.83
C PRO A 364 -12.05 -15.63 12.99
N ARG A 365 -12.20 -15.13 14.22
CA ARG A 365 -11.69 -15.80 15.43
C ARG A 365 -12.26 -17.20 15.64
N LYS A 366 -13.57 -17.35 15.39
CA LYS A 366 -14.26 -18.63 15.58
C LYS A 366 -14.28 -19.49 14.34
N ASN A 367 -13.91 -18.92 13.18
CA ASN A 367 -14.10 -19.50 11.86
C ASN A 367 -15.54 -20.00 11.67
N GLU A 368 -16.54 -19.14 11.95
CA GLU A 368 -17.94 -19.53 12.03
C GLU A 368 -18.84 -18.43 11.43
N TRP A 369 -19.85 -18.85 10.66
CA TRP A 369 -20.95 -18.02 10.21
C TRP A 369 -22.15 -18.16 11.13
N THR A 370 -22.72 -17.04 11.56
CA THR A 370 -23.94 -16.97 12.38
C THR A 370 -24.94 -16.03 11.73
N ASN A 371 -26.23 -16.25 11.96
CA ASN A 371 -27.27 -15.37 11.44
C ASN A 371 -27.26 -14.02 12.20
N ALA A 372 -27.53 -12.94 11.45
CA ALA A 372 -27.88 -11.63 11.96
C ALA A 372 -29.31 -11.28 11.52
N SER A 373 -29.84 -10.15 11.97
CA SER A 373 -31.19 -9.70 11.59
C SER A 373 -31.35 -9.60 10.07
N CYS A 374 -32.38 -10.24 9.55
CA CYS A 374 -32.68 -10.29 8.13
C CYS A 374 -33.00 -8.90 7.57
N LEU A 375 -32.71 -8.72 6.27
CA LEU A 375 -33.17 -7.57 5.51
C LEU A 375 -34.72 -7.45 5.56
N LYS A 376 -35.23 -6.24 5.55
CA LYS A 376 -36.69 -5.98 5.55
C LYS A 376 -37.39 -6.51 4.31
N ARG A 377 -36.64 -6.82 3.25
CA ARG A 377 -37.13 -7.42 2.02
C ARG A 377 -36.10 -8.38 1.40
N ARG A 378 -36.58 -9.31 0.59
CA ARG A 378 -35.72 -10.16 -0.24
C ARG A 378 -35.16 -9.33 -1.38
N THR A 379 -33.86 -9.34 -1.59
CA THR A 379 -33.20 -8.57 -2.66
C THR A 379 -31.90 -9.24 -3.12
N TRP A 380 -31.59 -9.02 -4.39
CA TRP A 380 -30.32 -9.41 -5.00
C TRP A 380 -29.87 -8.33 -5.99
N GLY A 381 -28.60 -8.34 -6.39
CA GLY A 381 -28.06 -7.30 -7.27
C GLY A 381 -28.10 -5.90 -6.64
N HIS A 382 -28.21 -5.83 -5.32
CA HIS A 382 -28.03 -4.63 -4.54
C HIS A 382 -26.54 -4.38 -4.33
N ALA A 383 -26.17 -3.16 -3.97
CA ALA A 383 -24.83 -2.83 -3.53
C ALA A 383 -24.81 -2.41 -2.07
N GLY A 384 -23.65 -2.43 -1.44
CA GLY A 384 -23.49 -2.01 -0.06
C GLY A 384 -22.08 -1.57 0.26
N THR A 385 -21.94 -0.94 1.43
CA THR A 385 -20.65 -0.56 2.00
C THR A 385 -20.80 -0.24 3.48
N SER A 386 -19.72 -0.36 4.24
CA SER A 386 -19.66 0.10 5.62
C SER A 386 -19.22 1.56 5.70
N ASN A 387 -19.85 2.33 6.57
CA ASN A 387 -19.48 3.71 6.87
C ASN A 387 -19.87 4.06 8.31
N GLY A 388 -19.00 4.74 9.05
CA GLY A 388 -19.29 5.22 10.40
C GLY A 388 -19.75 4.14 11.37
N GLY A 389 -19.23 2.91 11.25
CA GLY A 389 -19.60 1.78 12.13
C GLY A 389 -20.98 1.17 11.83
N LYS A 390 -21.55 1.43 10.66
CA LYS A 390 -22.82 0.88 10.18
C LYS A 390 -22.69 0.30 8.78
N LEU A 391 -23.59 -0.63 8.38
CA LEU A 391 -23.70 -1.13 7.02
C LEU A 391 -24.82 -0.39 6.30
N TYR A 392 -24.57 -0.06 5.04
CA TYR A 392 -25.55 0.55 4.14
C TYR A 392 -25.73 -0.32 2.92
N ILE A 393 -26.98 -0.57 2.53
CA ILE A 393 -27.36 -1.36 1.36
C ILE A 393 -28.35 -0.57 0.55
N SER A 394 -28.10 -0.45 -0.75
CA SER A 394 -28.97 0.31 -1.65
C SER A 394 -29.43 -0.50 -2.84
N GLY A 395 -30.60 -0.14 -3.36
CA GLY A 395 -31.17 -0.64 -4.60
C GLY A 395 -31.35 -2.16 -4.67
N GLY A 396 -31.06 -2.73 -5.82
CA GLY A 396 -31.24 -4.14 -6.10
C GLY A 396 -32.65 -4.49 -6.62
N TYR A 397 -32.81 -5.73 -7.01
CA TYR A 397 -34.07 -6.23 -7.51
C TYR A 397 -35.13 -6.28 -6.41
N GLY A 398 -36.26 -5.66 -6.68
CA GLY A 398 -37.47 -5.60 -5.86
C GLY A 398 -38.71 -5.57 -6.75
N ILE A 399 -39.90 -5.45 -6.15
CA ILE A 399 -41.17 -5.46 -6.86
C ILE A 399 -41.45 -4.10 -7.52
N THR A 400 -41.04 -3.02 -6.86
CA THR A 400 -41.34 -1.64 -7.27
C THR A 400 -40.09 -0.89 -7.70
N ILE A 401 -40.27 0.26 -8.37
CA ILE A 401 -39.19 1.22 -8.64
C ILE A 401 -38.59 1.78 -7.34
N GLU A 402 -39.42 2.01 -6.35
CA GLU A 402 -38.97 2.50 -5.03
C GLU A 402 -38.05 1.48 -4.33
N ASP A 403 -38.28 0.21 -4.56
CA ASP A 403 -37.37 -0.83 -4.09
C ASP A 403 -35.95 -0.67 -4.68
N LYS A 404 -35.88 -0.31 -5.98
CA LYS A 404 -34.60 -0.12 -6.70
C LYS A 404 -33.88 1.18 -6.31
N LYS A 405 -34.55 2.09 -5.61
CA LYS A 405 -33.98 3.34 -5.05
C LYS A 405 -33.64 3.25 -3.57
N SER A 406 -34.21 2.27 -2.86
CA SER A 406 -34.16 2.23 -1.39
C SER A 406 -32.75 2.21 -0.84
N LEU A 407 -32.54 2.85 0.30
CA LEU A 407 -31.36 2.75 1.14
C LEU A 407 -31.76 2.19 2.50
N CYS A 408 -31.09 1.14 2.95
CA CYS A 408 -31.22 0.56 4.29
C CYS A 408 -29.89 0.69 5.04
N CYS A 409 -30.00 0.99 6.32
CA CYS A 409 -28.87 1.09 7.24
C CYS A 409 -29.02 0.05 8.35
N TYR A 410 -27.98 -0.73 8.60
CA TYR A 410 -27.89 -1.69 9.71
C TYR A 410 -27.09 -1.10 10.86
N ASN A 411 -27.66 -1.14 12.05
CA ASN A 411 -26.97 -0.77 13.28
C ASN A 411 -26.60 -2.06 14.05
N PRO A 412 -25.30 -2.35 14.21
CA PRO A 412 -24.84 -3.58 14.88
C PRO A 412 -25.15 -3.62 16.39
N GLU A 413 -25.32 -2.46 17.05
CA GLU A 413 -25.63 -2.39 18.49
C GLU A 413 -27.04 -2.86 18.80
N SER A 414 -28.00 -2.47 17.93
CA SER A 414 -29.41 -2.85 18.08
C SER A 414 -29.79 -4.09 17.28
N ASP A 415 -28.92 -4.58 16.39
CA ASP A 415 -29.19 -5.65 15.41
C ASP A 415 -30.44 -5.35 14.57
N LEU A 416 -30.61 -4.09 14.11
CA LEU A 416 -31.80 -3.65 13.38
C LEU A 416 -31.44 -2.94 12.06
N TRP A 417 -32.29 -3.15 11.06
CA TRP A 417 -32.29 -2.44 9.79
C TRP A 417 -33.29 -1.29 9.77
N GLU A 418 -32.87 -0.12 9.30
CA GLU A 418 -33.70 1.07 9.11
C GLU A 418 -33.65 1.54 7.67
N PHE A 419 -34.78 2.04 7.13
CA PHE A 419 -34.78 2.76 5.87
C PHE A 419 -34.25 4.18 6.07
N LYS A 420 -33.50 4.63 5.10
CA LYS A 420 -32.97 5.99 4.98
C LYS A 420 -33.52 6.63 3.70
N THR A 421 -33.19 7.91 3.47
CA THR A 421 -33.59 8.61 2.25
C THR A 421 -33.13 7.83 1.01
N SER A 422 -34.11 7.57 0.10
CA SER A 422 -33.89 6.83 -1.14
C SER A 422 -32.94 7.57 -2.10
N MET A 423 -32.19 6.81 -2.92
CA MET A 423 -31.38 7.35 -4.02
C MET A 423 -32.25 8.15 -5.01
N ASN A 424 -31.64 9.07 -5.74
CA ASN A 424 -32.30 9.80 -6.82
C ASN A 424 -32.64 8.87 -8.00
N GLU A 425 -31.69 7.94 -8.34
CA GLU A 425 -31.83 7.04 -9.47
C GLU A 425 -32.08 5.58 -9.03
N PRO A 426 -33.04 4.88 -9.67
CA PRO A 426 -33.22 3.44 -9.44
C PRO A 426 -32.06 2.65 -10.04
N ARG A 427 -31.51 1.71 -9.26
CA ARG A 427 -30.32 0.94 -9.67
C ARG A 427 -30.40 -0.52 -9.26
N VAL A 428 -29.92 -1.37 -10.15
CA VAL A 428 -29.59 -2.77 -9.86
C VAL A 428 -28.20 -3.08 -10.42
N LEU A 429 -27.49 -4.03 -9.80
CA LEU A 429 -26.14 -4.44 -10.21
C LEU A 429 -25.14 -3.27 -10.30
N HIS A 430 -25.34 -2.28 -9.47
CA HIS A 430 -24.47 -1.11 -9.32
C HIS A 430 -23.40 -1.38 -8.27
N SER A 431 -22.43 -0.48 -8.16
CA SER A 431 -21.38 -0.53 -7.14
C SER A 431 -21.62 0.53 -6.08
N MET A 432 -21.20 0.21 -4.85
CA MET A 432 -21.24 1.15 -3.73
C MET A 432 -19.90 1.13 -2.97
N VAL A 433 -19.37 2.31 -2.67
CA VAL A 433 -18.13 2.45 -1.92
C VAL A 433 -18.19 3.61 -0.95
N SER A 434 -17.50 3.48 0.16
CA SER A 434 -17.33 4.53 1.16
C SER A 434 -16.00 5.25 0.99
N ALA A 435 -16.02 6.57 0.94
CA ALA A 435 -14.83 7.40 0.87
C ALA A 435 -15.07 8.75 1.55
N ASN A 436 -14.14 9.19 2.39
CA ASN A 436 -14.19 10.49 3.08
C ASN A 436 -15.51 10.75 3.85
N GLY A 437 -16.06 9.72 4.50
CA GLY A 437 -17.33 9.81 5.24
C GLY A 437 -18.59 9.80 4.35
N ARG A 438 -18.44 9.79 3.02
CA ARG A 438 -19.54 9.74 2.05
C ARG A 438 -19.67 8.35 1.46
N ILE A 439 -20.88 7.99 1.04
CA ILE A 439 -21.21 6.71 0.41
C ILE A 439 -21.59 6.98 -1.05
N TYR A 440 -20.80 6.48 -1.99
CA TYR A 440 -21.01 6.68 -3.42
C TYR A 440 -21.78 5.51 -4.03
N ALA A 441 -22.84 5.78 -4.78
CA ALA A 441 -23.57 4.83 -5.63
C ALA A 441 -23.21 5.11 -7.10
N ILE A 442 -22.71 4.09 -7.81
CA ILE A 442 -22.05 4.27 -9.09
C ILE A 442 -22.53 3.23 -10.09
N GLY A 443 -22.93 3.69 -11.28
CA GLY A 443 -23.28 2.81 -12.39
C GLY A 443 -24.50 1.94 -12.12
N GLY A 444 -24.43 0.70 -12.63
CA GLY A 444 -25.53 -0.25 -12.61
C GLY A 444 -26.45 -0.10 -13.82
N ARG A 445 -27.58 -0.77 -13.73
CA ARG A 445 -28.62 -0.69 -14.76
C ARG A 445 -29.99 -0.40 -14.18
N MET A 446 -30.87 0.07 -15.04
CA MET A 446 -32.30 0.22 -14.80
C MET A 446 -33.06 -0.65 -15.82
N ASP A 447 -34.03 -1.41 -15.35
CA ASP A 447 -34.95 -2.18 -16.19
C ASP A 447 -36.24 -1.38 -16.37
N HIS A 448 -36.62 -1.16 -17.63
CA HIS A 448 -37.90 -0.51 -17.98
C HIS A 448 -38.59 -1.31 -19.09
N PHE A 449 -39.70 -1.94 -18.75
CA PHE A 449 -40.35 -2.95 -19.59
C PHE A 449 -39.36 -4.05 -20.01
N ASP A 450 -39.22 -4.30 -21.30
CA ASP A 450 -38.33 -5.35 -21.87
C ASP A 450 -36.90 -4.83 -22.16
N HIS A 451 -36.57 -3.60 -21.78
CA HIS A 451 -35.29 -2.98 -22.07
C HIS A 451 -34.47 -2.71 -20.80
N CYS A 452 -33.18 -2.94 -20.90
CA CYS A 452 -32.20 -2.61 -19.87
C CYS A 452 -31.36 -1.40 -20.33
N PHE A 453 -31.17 -0.43 -19.45
CA PHE A 453 -30.41 0.78 -19.71
C PHE A 453 -29.30 0.94 -18.70
N ASP A 454 -28.14 1.37 -19.17
CA ASP A 454 -27.05 1.75 -18.28
C ASP A 454 -27.43 2.99 -17.46
N VAL A 455 -27.13 2.99 -16.18
CA VAL A 455 -27.23 4.16 -15.31
C VAL A 455 -25.86 4.85 -15.26
N LEU A 456 -25.73 6.00 -15.90
CA LEU A 456 -24.49 6.78 -15.90
C LEU A 456 -24.37 7.71 -14.68
N ALA A 457 -25.50 8.06 -14.06
CA ALA A 457 -25.52 8.95 -12.92
C ALA A 457 -24.68 8.39 -11.75
N VAL A 458 -23.98 9.28 -11.07
CA VAL A 458 -23.24 8.99 -9.84
C VAL A 458 -23.76 9.95 -8.78
N GLU A 459 -24.00 9.41 -7.61
CA GLU A 459 -24.48 10.18 -6.47
C GLU A 459 -23.81 9.70 -5.17
N TYR A 460 -23.65 10.60 -4.21
CA TYR A 460 -23.20 10.22 -2.89
C TYR A 460 -24.20 10.59 -1.81
N TYR A 461 -24.24 9.77 -0.78
CA TYR A 461 -25.04 9.93 0.42
C TYR A 461 -24.21 10.42 1.59
N ILE A 462 -24.72 11.36 2.36
CA ILE A 462 -24.13 11.85 3.61
C ILE A 462 -24.97 11.33 4.78
N PRO A 463 -24.45 10.39 5.59
CA PRO A 463 -25.21 9.81 6.70
C PRO A 463 -25.69 10.82 7.75
N GLU A 464 -24.92 11.88 8.00
CA GLU A 464 -25.22 12.89 9.01
C GLU A 464 -26.43 13.76 8.64
N THR A 465 -26.63 14.01 7.37
CA THR A 465 -27.74 14.85 6.86
C THR A 465 -28.88 14.06 6.25
N ASP A 466 -28.70 12.74 6.06
CA ASP A 466 -29.63 11.83 5.38
C ASP A 466 -30.01 12.33 3.97
N GLN A 467 -29.02 12.78 3.18
CA GLN A 467 -29.24 13.38 1.86
C GLN A 467 -28.33 12.79 0.78
N TRP A 468 -28.87 12.72 -0.44
CA TRP A 468 -28.15 12.35 -1.66
C TRP A 468 -27.81 13.58 -2.48
N THR A 469 -26.60 13.57 -3.07
CA THR A 469 -26.10 14.61 -3.96
C THR A 469 -25.54 13.97 -5.22
N SER A 470 -25.98 14.44 -6.38
CA SER A 470 -25.46 14.01 -7.68
C SER A 470 -24.11 14.67 -7.96
N VAL A 471 -23.23 13.92 -8.61
CA VAL A 471 -21.90 14.36 -9.05
C VAL A 471 -21.69 14.03 -10.52
N SER A 472 -20.50 14.30 -11.06
CA SER A 472 -20.16 14.05 -12.46
C SER A 472 -20.48 12.61 -12.89
N PRO A 473 -21.30 12.39 -13.94
CA PRO A 473 -21.72 11.06 -14.37
C PRO A 473 -20.58 10.29 -15.01
N MET A 474 -20.72 8.97 -15.03
CA MET A 474 -19.81 8.07 -15.75
C MET A 474 -19.80 8.38 -17.26
N ARG A 475 -18.69 8.11 -17.91
CA ARG A 475 -18.55 8.24 -19.38
C ARG A 475 -19.18 7.06 -20.11
N THR A 476 -19.06 5.88 -19.53
CA THR A 476 -19.53 4.62 -20.11
C THR A 476 -20.28 3.83 -19.04
N GLY A 477 -21.40 3.22 -19.41
CA GLY A 477 -22.18 2.40 -18.50
C GLY A 477 -21.44 1.13 -18.11
N GLN A 478 -21.47 0.81 -16.82
CA GLN A 478 -20.91 -0.41 -16.26
C GLN A 478 -21.83 -0.93 -15.14
N SER A 479 -22.32 -2.13 -15.31
CA SER A 479 -23.00 -2.93 -14.29
C SER A 479 -22.20 -4.18 -13.99
N GLU A 480 -22.39 -4.81 -12.83
CA GLU A 480 -21.61 -5.99 -12.41
C GLU A 480 -20.10 -5.74 -12.42
N ALA A 481 -19.69 -4.50 -12.18
CA ALA A 481 -18.30 -4.08 -12.16
C ALA A 481 -17.68 -4.26 -10.77
N GLY A 482 -16.38 -4.57 -10.73
CA GLY A 482 -15.59 -4.47 -9.51
C GLY A 482 -15.35 -3.01 -9.14
N CYS A 483 -15.47 -2.67 -7.87
CA CYS A 483 -15.25 -1.29 -7.43
C CYS A 483 -14.43 -1.25 -6.16
N CYS A 484 -13.46 -0.33 -6.10
CA CYS A 484 -12.75 -0.05 -4.87
C CYS A 484 -12.20 1.37 -4.83
N VAL A 485 -11.80 1.81 -3.63
CA VAL A 485 -11.20 3.12 -3.39
C VAL A 485 -9.71 2.95 -3.14
N LEU A 486 -8.88 3.69 -3.90
CA LEU A 486 -7.48 3.87 -3.61
C LEU A 486 -7.21 5.36 -3.38
N GLN A 487 -6.78 5.70 -2.17
CA GLN A 487 -6.57 7.07 -1.73
C GLN A 487 -7.86 7.92 -1.90
N ARG A 488 -7.86 8.87 -2.84
CA ARG A 488 -9.00 9.76 -3.13
C ARG A 488 -9.63 9.47 -4.49
N LYS A 489 -9.42 8.27 -5.03
CA LYS A 489 -9.94 7.87 -6.33
C LYS A 489 -10.78 6.62 -6.21
N ILE A 490 -11.88 6.57 -6.94
CA ILE A 490 -12.74 5.40 -7.06
C ILE A 490 -12.44 4.75 -8.42
N TYR A 491 -12.16 3.47 -8.39
CA TYR A 491 -11.87 2.65 -9.58
C TYR A 491 -13.07 1.74 -9.84
N VAL A 492 -13.62 1.81 -11.06
CA VAL A 492 -14.70 0.94 -11.54
C VAL A 492 -14.14 0.07 -12.64
N VAL A 493 -14.01 -1.24 -12.38
CA VAL A 493 -13.23 -2.18 -13.18
C VAL A 493 -14.15 -3.15 -13.93
N GLY A 494 -14.05 -3.19 -15.25
CA GLY A 494 -14.78 -4.14 -16.07
C GLY A 494 -16.30 -4.00 -15.99
N GLY A 495 -17.01 -5.12 -15.99
CA GLY A 495 -18.46 -5.15 -15.92
C GLY A 495 -19.13 -5.34 -17.28
N TYR A 496 -20.44 -5.13 -17.31
CA TYR A 496 -21.29 -5.27 -18.50
C TYR A 496 -21.87 -3.92 -18.92
N ASN A 497 -21.77 -3.61 -20.20
CA ASN A 497 -22.36 -2.42 -20.82
C ASN A 497 -23.63 -2.82 -21.60
N TRP A 498 -24.78 -2.34 -21.17
CA TRP A 498 -26.07 -2.69 -21.77
C TRP A 498 -26.34 -2.00 -23.10
N HIS A 499 -25.76 -0.80 -23.31
CA HIS A 499 -25.86 -0.09 -24.57
C HIS A 499 -25.09 -0.82 -25.69
N LEU A 500 -23.89 -1.32 -25.37
CA LEU A 500 -23.05 -2.09 -26.30
C LEU A 500 -23.41 -3.57 -26.30
N ASN A 501 -24.23 -4.04 -25.37
CA ASN A 501 -24.60 -5.43 -25.13
C ASN A 501 -23.37 -6.35 -25.03
N ASN A 502 -22.36 -5.93 -24.28
CA ASN A 502 -21.09 -6.66 -24.15
C ASN A 502 -20.40 -6.39 -22.80
N VAL A 503 -19.51 -7.31 -22.41
CA VAL A 503 -18.57 -7.10 -21.31
C VAL A 503 -17.50 -6.10 -21.72
N THR A 504 -16.99 -5.36 -20.76
CA THR A 504 -15.98 -4.32 -21.01
C THR A 504 -14.69 -4.56 -20.24
N SER A 505 -13.57 -4.12 -20.83
CA SER A 505 -12.27 -4.05 -20.16
C SER A 505 -11.94 -2.63 -19.64
N ILE A 506 -12.89 -1.71 -19.75
CA ILE A 506 -12.67 -0.32 -19.33
C ILE A 506 -12.57 -0.25 -17.81
N VAL A 507 -11.58 0.52 -17.34
CA VAL A 507 -11.46 0.93 -15.95
C VAL A 507 -11.63 2.44 -15.88
N GLN A 508 -12.76 2.88 -15.38
CA GLN A 508 -13.05 4.29 -15.16
C GLN A 508 -12.54 4.72 -13.79
N VAL A 509 -11.88 5.86 -13.72
CA VAL A 509 -11.27 6.39 -12.50
C VAL A 509 -11.90 7.74 -12.17
N TYR A 510 -12.60 7.81 -11.06
CA TYR A 510 -13.23 9.03 -10.55
C TYR A 510 -12.38 9.67 -9.45
N ASN A 511 -12.02 10.94 -9.64
CA ASN A 511 -11.29 11.72 -8.64
C ASN A 511 -12.29 12.45 -7.73
N ILE A 512 -12.35 12.02 -6.48
CA ILE A 512 -13.28 12.58 -5.48
C ILE A 512 -12.98 14.05 -5.17
N GLY A 513 -11.71 14.46 -5.29
CA GLY A 513 -11.29 15.83 -4.94
C GLY A 513 -11.68 16.89 -5.97
N THR A 514 -11.67 16.52 -7.27
CA THR A 514 -11.95 17.42 -8.38
C THR A 514 -13.34 17.24 -9.00
N ASP A 515 -14.11 16.20 -8.59
CA ASP A 515 -15.37 15.78 -9.22
C ASP A 515 -15.22 15.50 -10.72
N GLU A 516 -14.15 14.82 -11.11
CA GLU A 516 -13.85 14.53 -12.51
C GLU A 516 -13.49 13.06 -12.74
N TRP A 517 -13.89 12.55 -13.91
CA TRP A 517 -13.44 11.27 -14.42
C TRP A 517 -12.12 11.46 -15.17
N GLU A 518 -11.06 10.78 -14.70
CA GLU A 518 -9.74 10.77 -15.33
C GLU A 518 -9.77 9.96 -16.63
N ARG A 519 -8.66 9.96 -17.37
CA ARG A 519 -8.51 9.12 -18.56
C ARG A 519 -8.67 7.65 -18.16
N ASP A 520 -9.49 6.92 -18.93
CA ASP A 520 -9.75 5.52 -18.71
C ASP A 520 -8.46 4.68 -18.80
N LEU A 521 -8.37 3.67 -17.93
CA LEU A 521 -7.39 2.61 -18.02
C LEU A 521 -8.04 1.39 -18.67
N HIS A 522 -7.22 0.43 -19.08
CA HIS A 522 -7.70 -0.83 -19.63
C HIS A 522 -7.29 -1.99 -18.72
N PHE A 523 -8.28 -2.80 -18.37
CA PHE A 523 -8.07 -4.08 -17.75
C PHE A 523 -7.59 -5.08 -18.81
N PRO A 524 -6.69 -6.02 -18.50
CA PRO A 524 -6.12 -6.92 -19.51
C PRO A 524 -7.14 -7.73 -20.30
N GLU A 525 -8.27 -8.05 -19.68
CA GLU A 525 -9.34 -8.86 -20.27
C GLU A 525 -10.72 -8.24 -19.95
N SER A 526 -11.74 -8.64 -20.69
CA SER A 526 -13.12 -8.18 -20.45
C SER A 526 -13.86 -9.18 -19.56
N PHE A 527 -14.30 -8.74 -18.39
CA PHE A 527 -15.03 -9.57 -17.43
C PHE A 527 -16.22 -8.82 -16.83
N ALA A 528 -17.32 -9.54 -16.59
CA ALA A 528 -18.42 -9.14 -15.73
C ALA A 528 -18.44 -9.98 -14.44
N GLY A 529 -19.04 -9.46 -13.39
CA GLY A 529 -19.06 -10.13 -12.08
C GLY A 529 -17.68 -10.27 -11.43
N ILE A 530 -16.76 -9.34 -11.76
CA ILE A 530 -15.43 -9.24 -11.17
C ILE A 530 -15.52 -8.61 -9.78
N ALA A 531 -14.67 -9.03 -8.88
CA ALA A 531 -14.60 -8.49 -7.54
C ALA A 531 -13.25 -7.79 -7.30
N CYS A 532 -13.27 -6.62 -6.65
CA CYS A 532 -12.08 -5.82 -6.40
C CYS A 532 -11.92 -5.47 -4.91
N ALA A 533 -10.67 -5.46 -4.44
CA ALA A 533 -10.33 -5.02 -3.09
C ALA A 533 -9.01 -4.25 -3.06
N PRO A 534 -8.84 -3.29 -2.11
CA PRO A 534 -7.55 -2.68 -1.83
C PRO A 534 -6.72 -3.62 -0.96
N LEU A 535 -5.41 -3.74 -1.24
CA LEU A 535 -4.51 -4.62 -0.50
C LEU A 535 -3.07 -4.13 -0.55
N VAL A 536 -2.35 -4.26 0.54
CA VAL A 536 -0.90 -4.07 0.56
C VAL A 536 -0.24 -5.37 0.11
N LEU A 537 0.52 -5.29 -0.99
CA LEU A 537 1.22 -6.43 -1.56
C LEU A 537 2.71 -6.40 -1.21
N PRO A 538 3.38 -7.56 -1.08
CA PRO A 538 4.83 -7.62 -1.10
C PRO A 538 5.35 -7.01 -2.39
N GLN A 539 6.43 -6.25 -2.29
CA GLN A 539 7.13 -5.79 -3.48
C GLN A 539 7.68 -7.02 -4.20
N LEU A 540 7.31 -7.18 -5.48
CA LEU A 540 7.85 -8.27 -6.29
C LEU A 540 9.36 -8.07 -6.39
N SER A 541 10.14 -9.03 -5.93
CA SER A 541 11.50 -9.20 -6.41
C SER A 541 11.39 -9.42 -7.92
N VAL A 542 11.91 -8.50 -8.71
CA VAL A 542 12.13 -8.76 -10.13
C VAL A 542 13.07 -9.96 -10.17
N GLN A 543 12.54 -11.16 -10.43
CA GLN A 543 13.38 -12.31 -10.75
C GLN A 543 14.20 -11.86 -11.98
N ARG A 544 15.51 -11.65 -11.74
CA ARG A 544 16.51 -11.50 -12.80
C ARG A 544 16.83 -12.84 -13.39
#